data_9a33e03119c204e6ad5c942e9e737455
#
_entry.id   9a33e03119c204e6ad5c942e9e737455
#
_cell.length_a   1.000
_cell.length_b   1.000
_cell.length_c   1.000
_cell.angle_alpha   90.00
_cell.angle_beta   90.00
_cell.angle_gamma   90.00
#
_symmetry.space_group_name_H-M   'P 1'
#
loop_
_entity.id
_entity.type
_entity.pdbx_description
1 polymer ?
#
loop_
_entity_poly.entity_id
_entity_poly.type
_entity_poly.pdbx_seq_one_letter_code
_entity_poly.pdbx_strand_id
1 'polypeptide(L)'
;MAIYNLREKIQNIIHLPALPTIAMEVIGIIENPKTNVHTLSNIISKDQVLASKILKIANSPFYGYSKTISTLDFAIVILGFETLKEAVLSVSLISHLSKNVSKNFDINAFWGHSIATSVISRELA
;
A
#
# COMPACT_ATOMS: atom_id res chain seq x y z
N MET A 1 2.17 34.55 -6.91
CA MET A 1 3.49 34.16 -6.40
C MET A 1 3.43 32.92 -5.50
N ALA A 2 2.51 32.87 -4.54
CA ALA A 2 2.33 31.69 -3.70
C ALA A 2 1.92 30.45 -4.51
N ILE A 3 1.17 30.61 -5.60
CA ILE A 3 0.75 29.54 -6.49
C ILE A 3 1.95 28.90 -7.21
N TYR A 4 2.95 29.69 -7.58
CA TYR A 4 4.18 29.18 -8.20
C TYR A 4 4.98 28.30 -7.25
N ASN A 5 5.14 28.74 -6.01
CA ASN A 5 5.85 27.96 -4.98
C ASN A 5 5.13 26.66 -4.65
N LEU A 6 3.80 26.69 -4.61
CA LEU A 6 3.00 25.49 -4.37
C LEU A 6 3.12 24.50 -5.52
N ARG A 7 3.06 25.00 -6.76
CA ARG A 7 3.21 24.18 -7.96
C ARG A 7 4.59 23.52 -8.02
N GLU A 8 5.63 24.29 -7.69
CA GLU A 8 7.00 23.78 -7.64
C GLU A 8 7.16 22.72 -6.56
N LYS A 9 6.57 22.95 -5.38
CA LYS A 9 6.56 21.97 -4.29
C LYS A 9 5.80 20.71 -4.68
N ILE A 10 4.67 20.83 -5.37
CA ILE A 10 3.90 19.68 -5.86
C ILE A 10 4.69 18.92 -6.93
N GLN A 11 5.37 19.61 -7.83
CA GLN A 11 6.22 18.97 -8.83
C GLN A 11 7.39 18.25 -8.18
N ASN A 12 7.99 18.84 -7.14
CA ASN A 12 9.04 18.18 -6.37
C ASN A 12 8.54 16.95 -5.62
N ILE A 13 7.29 16.99 -5.16
CA ILE A 13 6.64 15.83 -4.54
C ILE A 13 6.37 14.74 -5.59
N ILE A 14 5.95 15.13 -6.79
CA ILE A 14 5.74 14.20 -7.92
C ILE A 14 7.07 13.63 -8.42
N HIS A 15 8.17 14.37 -8.28
CA HIS A 15 9.50 13.90 -8.59
C HIS A 15 10.16 13.12 -7.45
N LEU A 16 9.45 12.87 -6.36
CA LEU A 16 9.90 11.91 -5.37
C LEU A 16 10.21 10.58 -6.06
N PRO A 17 11.17 9.80 -5.52
CA PRO A 17 11.59 8.56 -6.17
C PRO A 17 10.39 7.75 -6.64
N ALA A 18 10.46 7.23 -7.84
CA ALA A 18 9.41 6.39 -8.39
C ALA A 18 9.02 5.30 -7.41
N LEU A 19 7.77 4.89 -7.42
CA LEU A 19 7.31 3.75 -6.65
C LEU A 19 8.25 2.55 -6.89
N PRO A 20 8.48 1.71 -5.88
CA PRO A 20 9.30 0.52 -6.06
C PRO A 20 8.87 -0.26 -7.30
N THR A 21 9.85 -0.78 -8.03
CA THR A 21 9.60 -1.51 -9.28
C THR A 21 8.57 -2.64 -9.08
N ILE A 22 8.65 -3.33 -7.95
CA ILE A 22 7.73 -4.43 -7.64
C ILE A 22 6.29 -3.92 -7.49
N ALA A 23 6.08 -2.76 -6.86
CA ALA A 23 4.76 -2.18 -6.73
C ALA A 23 4.16 -1.85 -8.10
N MET A 24 4.93 -1.24 -8.98
CA MET A 24 4.50 -0.92 -10.35
C MET A 24 4.17 -2.18 -11.14
N GLU A 25 4.98 -3.21 -11.01
CA GLU A 25 4.78 -4.50 -11.66
C GLU A 25 3.49 -5.16 -11.20
N VAL A 26 3.23 -5.18 -9.89
CA VAL A 26 2.01 -5.76 -9.32
C VAL A 26 0.77 -5.01 -9.82
N ILE A 27 0.80 -3.69 -9.81
CA ILE A 27 -0.34 -2.87 -10.26
C ILE A 27 -0.64 -3.14 -11.74
N GLY A 28 0.40 -3.20 -12.57
CA GLY A 28 0.25 -3.48 -13.99
C GLY A 28 -0.36 -4.86 -14.27
N ILE A 29 0.02 -5.85 -13.47
CA ILE A 29 -0.47 -7.22 -13.62
C ILE A 29 -1.88 -7.38 -13.10
N ILE A 30 -2.24 -6.70 -12.01
CA ILE A 30 -3.60 -6.74 -11.47
C ILE A 30 -4.62 -6.24 -12.51
N GLU A 31 -4.24 -5.28 -13.33
CA GLU A 31 -5.12 -4.73 -14.36
C GLU A 31 -5.30 -5.66 -15.56
N ASN A 32 -4.47 -6.70 -15.68
CA ASN A 32 -4.60 -7.68 -16.74
C ASN A 32 -5.70 -8.70 -16.40
N PRO A 33 -6.76 -8.84 -17.22
CA PRO A 33 -7.85 -9.77 -16.91
C PRO A 33 -7.44 -11.24 -16.91
N LYS A 34 -6.26 -11.58 -17.44
CA LYS A 34 -5.74 -12.94 -17.47
C LYS A 34 -4.86 -13.27 -16.27
N THR A 35 -4.67 -12.34 -15.35
CA THR A 35 -3.80 -12.56 -14.20
C THR A 35 -4.42 -13.56 -13.21
N ASN A 36 -3.57 -14.21 -12.45
CA ASN A 36 -4.00 -15.14 -11.41
C ASN A 36 -3.23 -14.88 -10.11
N VAL A 37 -3.74 -15.47 -9.04
CA VAL A 37 -3.19 -15.34 -7.70
C VAL A 37 -1.73 -15.78 -7.64
N HIS A 38 -1.40 -16.88 -8.29
CA HIS A 38 -0.05 -17.45 -8.24
C HIS A 38 0.98 -16.51 -8.87
N THR A 39 0.65 -15.88 -9.99
CA THR A 39 1.53 -14.91 -10.66
C THR A 39 1.82 -13.72 -9.73
N LEU A 40 0.79 -13.17 -9.10
CA LEU A 40 0.93 -12.06 -8.15
C LEU A 40 1.76 -12.46 -6.94
N SER A 41 1.51 -13.64 -6.39
CA SER A 41 2.25 -14.17 -5.26
C SER A 41 3.74 -14.29 -5.58
N ASN A 42 4.09 -14.80 -6.75
CA ASN A 42 5.48 -14.93 -7.17
C ASN A 42 6.20 -13.58 -7.26
N ILE A 43 5.51 -12.57 -7.77
CA ILE A 43 6.09 -11.23 -7.90
C ILE A 43 6.27 -10.59 -6.53
N ILE A 44 5.26 -10.65 -5.68
CA ILE A 44 5.33 -10.07 -4.34
C ILE A 44 6.39 -10.76 -3.49
N SER A 45 6.57 -12.07 -3.65
CA SER A 45 7.55 -12.84 -2.88
C SER A 45 9.00 -12.42 -3.15
N LYS A 46 9.28 -11.71 -4.24
CA LYS A 46 10.60 -11.16 -4.52
C LYS A 46 11.01 -10.08 -3.52
N ASP A 47 10.05 -9.44 -2.87
CA ASP A 47 10.29 -8.44 -1.83
C ASP A 47 9.74 -8.97 -0.51
N GLN A 48 10.64 -9.43 0.37
CA GLN A 48 10.26 -10.00 1.65
C GLN A 48 9.56 -9.01 2.57
N VAL A 49 9.93 -7.74 2.51
CA VAL A 49 9.30 -6.70 3.33
C VAL A 49 7.85 -6.50 2.89
N LEU A 50 7.63 -6.37 1.59
CA LEU A 50 6.28 -6.24 1.04
C LEU A 50 5.44 -7.48 1.33
N ALA A 51 5.97 -8.67 1.08
CA ALA A 51 5.29 -9.93 1.35
C ALA A 51 4.87 -10.04 2.81
N SER A 52 5.77 -9.72 3.73
CA SER A 52 5.52 -9.76 5.17
C SER A 52 4.39 -8.80 5.57
N LYS A 53 4.37 -7.60 5.01
CA LYS A 53 3.34 -6.61 5.31
C LYS A 53 1.98 -7.00 4.73
N ILE A 54 1.94 -7.58 3.55
CA ILE A 54 0.70 -8.10 2.96
C ILE A 54 0.11 -9.21 3.82
N LEU A 55 0.94 -10.15 4.28
CA LEU A 55 0.51 -11.20 5.19
C LEU A 55 -0.04 -10.62 6.50
N LYS A 56 0.63 -9.61 7.04
CA LYS A 56 0.19 -8.95 8.26
C LYS A 56 -1.17 -8.28 8.10
N ILE A 57 -1.40 -7.63 6.97
CA ILE A 57 -2.69 -7.00 6.66
C ILE A 57 -3.78 -8.08 6.57
N ALA A 58 -3.53 -9.18 5.86
CA ALA A 58 -4.49 -10.26 5.69
C ALA A 58 -4.83 -10.94 7.03
N ASN A 59 -3.88 -11.00 7.95
CA ASN A 59 -4.07 -11.56 9.29
C ASN A 59 -4.68 -10.58 10.29
N SER A 60 -4.95 -9.34 9.89
CA SER A 60 -5.51 -8.36 10.82
C SER A 60 -6.94 -8.75 11.22
N PRO A 61 -7.38 -8.37 12.44
CA PRO A 61 -8.74 -8.65 12.89
C PRO A 61 -9.83 -8.08 11.99
N PHE A 62 -9.50 -7.07 11.18
CA PHE A 62 -10.44 -6.46 10.25
C PHE A 62 -11.04 -7.48 9.28
N TYR A 63 -10.24 -8.46 8.82
CA TYR A 63 -10.71 -9.47 7.87
C TYR A 63 -11.37 -10.67 8.56
N GLY A 64 -11.28 -10.77 9.88
CA GLY A 64 -12.02 -11.73 10.68
C GLY A 64 -11.77 -13.21 10.38
N TYR A 65 -10.64 -13.53 9.78
CA TYR A 65 -10.31 -14.92 9.47
C TYR A 65 -9.80 -15.63 10.72
N SER A 66 -10.38 -16.78 11.04
CA SER A 66 -10.13 -17.48 12.31
C SER A 66 -8.79 -18.20 12.39
N LYS A 67 -8.12 -18.43 11.26
CA LYS A 67 -6.83 -19.12 11.21
C LYS A 67 -5.74 -18.19 10.73
N THR A 68 -4.51 -18.45 11.14
CA THR A 68 -3.36 -17.68 10.67
C THR A 68 -3.10 -17.95 9.19
N ILE A 69 -3.01 -16.89 8.41
CA ILE A 69 -2.67 -16.96 6.99
C ILE A 69 -1.15 -16.96 6.88
N SER A 70 -0.58 -18.02 6.32
CA SER A 70 0.87 -18.19 6.23
C SER A 70 1.41 -18.15 4.80
N THR A 71 0.55 -18.16 3.79
CA THR A 71 0.96 -18.12 2.39
C THR A 71 0.43 -16.87 1.70
N LEU A 72 1.21 -16.32 0.77
CA LEU A 72 0.79 -15.16 -0.02
C LEU A 72 -0.40 -15.48 -0.91
N ASP A 73 -0.44 -16.68 -1.49
CA ASP A 73 -1.56 -17.10 -2.34
C ASP A 73 -2.88 -16.98 -1.59
N PHE A 74 -2.92 -17.50 -0.38
CA PHE A 74 -4.11 -17.44 0.45
C PHE A 74 -4.42 -16.02 0.93
N ALA A 75 -3.38 -15.25 1.28
CA ALA A 75 -3.55 -13.84 1.64
C ALA A 75 -4.21 -13.04 0.51
N ILE A 76 -3.78 -13.27 -0.73
CA ILE A 76 -4.34 -12.59 -1.91
C ILE A 76 -5.80 -13.00 -2.12
N VAL A 77 -6.13 -14.27 -1.91
CA VAL A 77 -7.52 -14.73 -2.01
C VAL A 77 -8.41 -14.06 -0.97
N ILE A 78 -7.95 -13.94 0.27
CA ILE A 78 -8.70 -13.28 1.35
C ILE A 78 -8.89 -11.79 1.08
N LEU A 79 -7.84 -11.11 0.63
CA LEU A 79 -7.88 -9.67 0.35
C LEU A 79 -8.67 -9.35 -0.91
N GLY A 80 -8.50 -10.14 -1.96
CA GLY A 80 -8.98 -9.81 -3.29
C GLY A 80 -8.04 -8.85 -4.01
N PHE A 81 -8.17 -8.75 -5.33
CA PHE A 81 -7.25 -7.98 -6.16
C PHE A 81 -7.31 -6.48 -5.89
N GLU A 82 -8.51 -5.93 -5.68
CA GLU A 82 -8.65 -4.49 -5.42
C GLU A 82 -8.01 -4.09 -4.10
N THR A 83 -8.28 -4.83 -3.04
CA THR A 83 -7.68 -4.58 -1.73
C THR A 83 -6.17 -4.82 -1.77
N LEU A 84 -5.72 -5.84 -2.50
CA LEU A 84 -4.30 -6.08 -2.68
C LEU A 84 -3.61 -4.89 -3.35
N LYS A 85 -4.20 -4.35 -4.39
CA LYS A 85 -3.70 -3.16 -5.09
C LYS A 85 -3.57 -1.97 -4.14
N GLU A 86 -4.60 -1.70 -3.36
CA GLU A 86 -4.60 -0.64 -2.36
C GLU A 86 -3.52 -0.86 -1.30
N ALA A 87 -3.38 -2.09 -0.82
CA ALA A 87 -2.37 -2.45 0.18
C ALA A 87 -0.96 -2.27 -0.36
N VAL A 88 -0.68 -2.72 -1.57
CA VAL A 88 0.62 -2.57 -2.22
C VAL A 88 0.96 -1.10 -2.39
N LEU A 89 0.03 -0.29 -2.86
CA LEU A 89 0.21 1.15 -3.00
C LEU A 89 0.50 1.80 -1.65
N SER A 90 -0.28 1.49 -0.63
CA SER A 90 -0.13 2.08 0.71
C SER A 90 1.22 1.73 1.32
N VAL A 91 1.62 0.47 1.29
CA VAL A 91 2.90 0.02 1.83
C VAL A 91 4.06 0.72 1.11
N SER A 92 3.98 0.82 -0.21
CA SER A 92 5.03 1.44 -1.02
C SER A 92 5.14 2.93 -0.74
N LEU A 93 4.02 3.63 -0.63
CA LEU A 93 3.99 5.06 -0.30
C LEU A 93 4.53 5.32 1.12
N ILE A 94 4.13 4.52 2.09
CA ILE A 94 4.61 4.65 3.47
C ILE A 94 6.13 4.47 3.51
N SER A 95 6.64 3.45 2.84
CA SER A 95 8.08 3.18 2.81
C SER A 95 8.86 4.32 2.17
N HIS A 96 8.32 4.94 1.11
CA HIS A 96 8.96 6.08 0.47
C HIS A 96 8.93 7.33 1.33
N LEU A 97 7.78 7.66 1.89
CA LEU A 97 7.60 8.86 2.70
C LEU A 97 8.43 8.80 3.97
N SER A 98 8.54 7.63 4.60
CA SER A 98 9.31 7.48 5.84
C SER A 98 10.80 7.72 5.66
N LYS A 99 11.35 7.51 4.47
CA LYS A 99 12.75 7.79 4.15
C LYS A 99 13.04 9.28 3.94
N ASN A 100 12.04 10.05 3.58
CA ASN A 100 12.20 11.44 3.15
C ASN A 100 11.63 12.45 4.14
N VAL A 101 11.06 11.99 5.25
CA VAL A 101 10.41 12.86 6.23
C VAL A 101 11.37 13.23 7.35
N SER A 102 11.26 14.48 7.83
CA SER A 102 12.00 14.99 8.97
C SER A 102 11.81 14.12 10.21
N LYS A 103 12.88 13.99 11.01
CA LYS A 103 12.83 13.22 12.27
C LYS A 103 11.77 13.71 13.27
N ASN A 104 11.28 14.95 13.07
CA ASN A 104 10.28 15.55 13.94
C ASN A 104 8.84 15.25 13.51
N PHE A 105 8.65 14.55 12.41
CA PHE A 105 7.33 14.21 11.90
C PHE A 105 6.92 12.81 12.36
N ASP A 106 5.80 12.72 13.05
CA ASP A 106 5.27 11.43 13.51
C ASP A 106 4.42 10.80 12.41
N ILE A 107 5.04 9.90 11.67
CA ILE A 107 4.39 9.19 10.57
C ILE A 107 3.26 8.30 11.08
N ASN A 108 3.44 7.65 12.22
CA ASN A 108 2.43 6.77 12.80
C ASN A 108 1.17 7.55 13.18
N ALA A 109 1.33 8.72 13.79
CA ALA A 109 0.22 9.60 14.12
C ALA A 109 -0.49 10.11 12.85
N PHE A 110 0.29 10.50 11.84
CA PHE A 110 -0.26 10.96 10.56
C PHE A 110 -1.10 9.88 9.89
N TRP A 111 -0.59 8.67 9.79
CA TRP A 111 -1.30 7.56 9.17
C TRP A 111 -2.51 7.13 9.98
N GLY A 112 -2.39 7.10 11.31
CA GLY A 112 -3.52 6.82 12.19
C GLY A 112 -4.65 7.80 11.98
N HIS A 113 -4.33 9.10 11.91
CA HIS A 113 -5.31 10.15 11.64
C HIS A 113 -5.95 9.99 10.25
N SER A 114 -5.14 9.71 9.23
CA SER A 114 -5.63 9.54 7.86
C SER A 114 -6.57 8.34 7.75
N ILE A 115 -6.22 7.22 8.38
CA ILE A 115 -7.05 6.01 8.38
C ILE A 115 -8.36 6.27 9.12
N ALA A 116 -8.30 6.90 10.30
CA ALA A 116 -9.50 7.24 11.09
C ALA A 116 -10.43 8.15 10.28
N THR A 117 -9.87 9.16 9.60
CA THR A 117 -10.66 10.08 8.76
C THR A 117 -11.35 9.33 7.62
N SER A 118 -10.64 8.41 6.96
CA SER A 118 -11.21 7.64 5.85
C SER A 118 -12.32 6.71 6.31
N VAL A 119 -12.18 6.07 7.46
CA VAL A 119 -13.21 5.20 8.03
C VAL A 119 -14.45 6.01 8.40
N ILE A 120 -14.29 7.15 9.07
CA ILE A 120 -15.39 8.03 9.43
C ILE A 120 -16.12 8.53 8.18
N SER A 121 -15.39 8.91 7.14
CA SER A 121 -15.96 9.35 5.87
C SER A 121 -16.79 8.26 5.21
N ARG A 122 -16.31 7.01 5.25
CA ARG A 122 -17.05 5.86 4.72
C ARG A 122 -18.36 5.63 5.49
N GLU A 123 -18.33 5.73 6.80
CA GLU A 123 -19.52 5.52 7.64
C GLU A 123 -20.56 6.63 7.44
N LEU A 124 -20.12 7.86 7.17
CA LEU A 124 -21.02 8.99 6.94
C LEU A 124 -21.60 9.01 5.52
N ALA A 125 -20.95 8.37 4.58
CA ALA A 125 -21.42 8.27 3.20
C ALA A 125 -22.37 7.09 3.04
#